data_3fb5e8f497788531de2a634033b41455
#
_entry.id   3fb5e8f497788531de2a634033b41455
#
_cell.length_a   1.000
_cell.length_b   1.000
_cell.length_c   1.000
_cell.angle_alpha   90.00
_cell.angle_beta   90.00
_cell.angle_gamma   90.00
#
_symmetry.space_group_name_H-M   'P 1'
#
loop_
_entity.id
_entity.type
_entity.pdbx_description
1 polymer ?
#
loop_
_entity_poly.entity_id
_entity_poly.type
_entity_poly.pdbx_seq_one_letter_code
_entity_poly.pdbx_strand_id
1 'polypeptide(L)'
;MLQRFDRVRSRIARLGFLRRPRSLRVPSVPGLHSHGWTRLGRLRALGPFVLALLYAFSLSSAEASQAADGKRRVLHVDSYHQGNEWNDRIVAALRETLSGKDVELRVVYLDAKRRPSDEDIRASALDAMRTINDFKPDVVTASDDPAAQYLIMPHLRDAATPVLFCGLNWDASVYGLPYRNTTGMVEVSPIPQIIRLLRQHARGPRLGFLSEDTDTKRKELAYHERLFGIEYERTYFVNSHAEWKEAFLRAQREVDMLLILGVGALADWDLADARRLAEERSEIPSGTDFEWLTPVSLIGVAKSPEEQGRWTAQAALRILGGVRPSDIPPTYNREGELFFNSRIGKRLGVKEPPPLARAVP
;
A
#
# COMPACT_ATOMS: atom_id res chain seq x y z
N MET A 1 8.91 41.39 -4.60
CA MET A 1 9.81 40.30 -5.01
C MET A 1 8.99 39.20 -5.74
N LEU A 2 8.25 39.67 -6.74
CA LEU A 2 7.28 38.95 -7.55
C LEU A 2 7.68 39.14 -9.01
N GLN A 3 8.57 38.26 -9.54
CA GLN A 3 8.88 38.19 -10.98
C GLN A 3 10.00 37.14 -11.17
N ARG A 4 9.69 35.85 -11.14
CA ARG A 4 10.58 34.77 -11.63
C ARG A 4 9.95 33.37 -11.69
N PHE A 5 8.69 33.22 -12.08
CA PHE A 5 8.10 31.89 -12.29
C PHE A 5 7.30 31.73 -13.59
N ASP A 6 7.64 32.52 -14.65
CA ASP A 6 6.88 32.46 -15.93
C ASP A 6 7.71 31.99 -17.12
N ARG A 7 8.66 31.06 -16.97
CA ARG A 7 9.49 30.55 -18.09
C ARG A 7 9.68 29.03 -18.16
N VAL A 8 8.72 28.23 -17.77
CA VAL A 8 8.80 26.77 -17.99
C VAL A 8 7.60 26.18 -18.77
N ARG A 9 6.60 26.99 -19.16
CA ARG A 9 5.41 26.51 -19.87
C ARG A 9 5.42 26.60 -21.41
N SER A 10 6.55 26.82 -22.06
CA SER A 10 6.56 27.02 -23.53
C SER A 10 7.54 26.17 -24.35
N ARG A 11 7.81 24.91 -23.94
CA ARG A 11 8.69 24.04 -24.74
C ARG A 11 8.25 22.58 -24.95
N ILE A 12 6.96 22.26 -24.84
CA ILE A 12 6.42 20.94 -25.26
C ILE A 12 5.19 21.16 -26.14
N ALA A 13 5.39 21.76 -27.27
CA ALA A 13 4.41 21.76 -28.36
C ALA A 13 5.13 22.05 -29.68
N ARG A 14 5.84 21.09 -30.24
CA ARG A 14 6.19 20.96 -31.67
C ARG A 14 7.19 19.83 -31.86
N LEU A 15 6.72 18.64 -32.15
CA LEU A 15 7.34 17.67 -33.03
C LEU A 15 6.27 16.61 -33.38
N GLY A 16 5.57 16.91 -34.41
CA GLY A 16 4.66 16.01 -35.05
C GLY A 16 5.35 15.23 -36.18
N PHE A 17 4.63 14.23 -36.65
CA PHE A 17 4.75 13.51 -37.93
C PHE A 17 5.62 12.26 -38.00
N LEU A 18 4.91 11.16 -37.87
CA LEU A 18 4.93 9.93 -38.66
C LEU A 18 6.04 9.78 -39.74
N ARG A 19 6.89 8.78 -39.60
CA ARG A 19 7.48 8.02 -40.72
C ARG A 19 7.40 6.53 -40.46
N ARG A 20 6.72 5.80 -41.36
CA ARG A 20 6.67 4.34 -41.47
C ARG A 20 8.08 3.79 -41.81
N PRO A 21 8.47 2.63 -41.32
CA PRO A 21 9.71 2.00 -41.73
C PRO A 21 9.54 1.32 -43.12
N ARG A 22 10.49 1.57 -43.99
CA ARG A 22 10.68 0.94 -45.29
C ARG A 22 11.17 -0.51 -45.11
N SER A 23 10.59 -1.41 -45.90
CA SER A 23 11.00 -2.78 -46.12
C SER A 23 12.48 -2.90 -46.55
N LEU A 24 13.27 -3.66 -45.82
CA LEU A 24 14.63 -4.08 -46.22
C LEU A 24 14.49 -5.34 -47.12
N ARG A 25 14.96 -5.21 -48.38
CA ARG A 25 15.17 -6.30 -49.31
C ARG A 25 16.38 -7.11 -48.91
N VAL A 26 16.24 -8.42 -48.92
CA VAL A 26 17.33 -9.42 -48.81
C VAL A 26 18.07 -9.52 -50.14
N PRO A 27 19.39 -9.45 -50.22
CA PRO A 27 20.13 -9.75 -51.44
C PRO A 27 20.34 -11.26 -51.60
N SER A 28 20.05 -11.74 -52.81
CA SER A 28 20.32 -13.10 -53.28
C SER A 28 21.83 -13.32 -53.52
N VAL A 29 22.33 -14.44 -53.06
CA VAL A 29 23.72 -14.90 -53.28
C VAL A 29 23.70 -15.87 -54.50
N PRO A 30 24.61 -15.72 -55.47
CA PRO A 30 24.73 -16.61 -56.63
C PRO A 30 25.46 -17.93 -56.26
N GLY A 31 25.11 -18.96 -57.04
CA GLY A 31 25.53 -20.31 -56.85
C GLY A 31 27.03 -20.58 -57.06
N LEU A 32 27.53 -21.60 -56.42
CA LEU A 32 28.84 -22.18 -56.62
C LEU A 32 28.70 -23.65 -57.03
N HIS A 33 29.35 -23.94 -58.14
CA HIS A 33 29.46 -25.26 -58.77
C HIS A 33 30.18 -26.30 -57.93
N SER A 34 29.76 -27.54 -58.11
CA SER A 34 30.38 -28.80 -57.69
C SER A 34 31.82 -28.97 -58.17
N HIS A 35 32.70 -29.39 -57.28
CA HIS A 35 33.84 -30.31 -57.62
C HIS A 35 34.30 -31.10 -56.38
N GLY A 36 34.13 -32.38 -56.40
CA GLY A 36 35.22 -33.33 -56.43
C GLY A 36 35.76 -33.83 -55.08
N TRP A 37 35.26 -34.93 -54.67
CA TRP A 37 35.87 -36.11 -53.97
C TRP A 37 37.31 -36.04 -53.43
N THR A 38 37.42 -36.68 -52.26
CA THR A 38 38.54 -37.40 -51.59
C THR A 38 39.20 -36.64 -50.45
N ARG A 39 38.92 -37.12 -49.24
CA ARG A 39 39.83 -37.72 -48.25
C ARG A 39 39.13 -38.04 -46.94
N LEU A 40 38.82 -39.34 -46.79
CA LEU A 40 38.65 -39.94 -45.46
C LEU A 40 40.02 -39.96 -44.78
N GLY A 41 40.12 -39.39 -43.60
CA GLY A 41 41.28 -39.56 -42.75
C GLY A 41 41.33 -38.61 -41.60
N ARG A 42 41.16 -39.12 -40.40
CA ARG A 42 41.41 -38.50 -39.06
C ARG A 42 40.26 -37.80 -38.36
N LEU A 43 39.27 -38.59 -38.01
CA LEU A 43 38.33 -38.27 -36.93
C LEU A 43 38.48 -39.35 -35.83
N ARG A 44 39.59 -39.37 -35.12
CA ARG A 44 39.81 -40.28 -33.98
C ARG A 44 40.36 -39.61 -32.71
N ALA A 45 40.32 -38.31 -32.57
CA ALA A 45 40.89 -37.63 -31.40
C ALA A 45 39.94 -36.63 -30.67
N LEU A 46 38.66 -36.52 -31.00
CA LEU A 46 37.75 -35.57 -30.36
C LEU A 46 36.70 -36.24 -29.44
N GLY A 47 36.68 -37.57 -29.34
CA GLY A 47 35.71 -38.31 -28.51
C GLY A 47 35.78 -38.05 -27.00
N PRO A 48 36.96 -38.02 -26.37
CA PRO A 48 37.04 -37.82 -24.92
C PRO A 48 36.77 -36.39 -24.46
N PHE A 49 37.04 -35.40 -25.31
CA PHE A 49 36.77 -33.99 -24.93
C PHE A 49 35.25 -33.61 -24.97
N VAL A 50 34.51 -34.14 -25.91
CA VAL A 50 33.07 -33.91 -26.00
C VAL A 50 32.32 -34.65 -24.86
N LEU A 51 32.75 -35.85 -24.47
CA LEU A 51 32.21 -36.52 -23.31
C LEU A 51 32.51 -35.79 -21.98
N ALA A 52 33.71 -35.27 -21.83
CA ALA A 52 34.11 -34.48 -20.66
C ALA A 52 33.33 -33.17 -20.54
N LEU A 53 33.03 -32.46 -21.65
CA LEU A 53 32.21 -31.26 -21.68
C LEU A 53 30.71 -31.58 -21.35
N LEU A 54 30.19 -32.68 -21.86
CA LEU A 54 28.81 -33.08 -21.53
C LEU A 54 28.69 -33.57 -20.09
N TYR A 55 29.72 -34.17 -19.52
CA TYR A 55 29.76 -34.57 -18.11
C TYR A 55 29.92 -33.36 -17.18
N ALA A 56 30.70 -32.35 -17.56
CA ALA A 56 30.83 -31.08 -16.82
C ALA A 56 29.53 -30.26 -16.87
N PHE A 57 28.79 -30.29 -17.99
CA PHE A 57 27.49 -29.62 -18.10
C PHE A 57 26.40 -30.36 -17.33
N SER A 58 26.45 -31.68 -17.21
CA SER A 58 25.49 -32.45 -16.39
C SER A 58 25.78 -32.30 -14.88
N LEU A 59 27.03 -32.11 -14.45
CA LEU A 59 27.36 -31.81 -13.06
C LEU A 59 26.95 -30.39 -12.65
N SER A 60 27.12 -29.39 -13.53
CA SER A 60 26.58 -28.02 -13.28
C SER A 60 25.07 -27.94 -13.22
N SER A 61 24.37 -28.84 -13.92
CA SER A 61 22.89 -28.92 -13.88
C SER A 61 22.37 -29.65 -12.64
N ALA A 62 23.20 -30.54 -12.04
CA ALA A 62 22.84 -31.29 -10.83
C ALA A 62 23.00 -30.41 -9.55
N GLU A 63 23.91 -29.44 -9.52
CA GLU A 63 24.03 -28.52 -8.39
C GLU A 63 22.91 -27.47 -8.37
N ALA A 64 22.29 -27.18 -9.51
CA ALA A 64 21.12 -26.26 -9.57
C ALA A 64 19.79 -26.96 -9.16
N SER A 65 19.77 -28.25 -8.89
CA SER A 65 18.58 -29.04 -8.56
C SER A 65 18.61 -29.65 -7.17
N GLN A 66 19.47 -29.22 -6.26
CA GLN A 66 19.18 -29.35 -4.84
C GLN A 66 18.20 -28.23 -4.45
N ALA A 67 16.97 -28.32 -4.94
CA ALA A 67 15.83 -27.69 -4.31
C ALA A 67 15.82 -28.17 -2.86
N ALA A 68 16.03 -27.25 -1.93
CA ALA A 68 15.99 -27.51 -0.51
C ALA A 68 14.69 -28.27 -0.21
N ASP A 69 14.80 -29.47 0.37
CA ASP A 69 13.70 -30.33 0.80
C ASP A 69 13.03 -29.75 2.05
N GLY A 70 12.76 -28.44 2.04
CA GLY A 70 12.20 -27.66 3.14
C GLY A 70 11.25 -26.60 2.64
N LYS A 71 10.19 -26.36 3.40
CA LYS A 71 9.25 -25.26 3.16
C LYS A 71 9.98 -23.94 3.05
N ARG A 72 9.53 -23.08 2.14
CA ARG A 72 9.98 -21.67 2.08
C ARG A 72 9.61 -20.95 3.37
N ARG A 73 10.48 -20.08 3.87
CA ARG A 73 10.32 -19.43 5.19
C ARG A 73 9.97 -17.97 5.04
N VAL A 74 8.86 -17.58 5.64
CA VAL A 74 8.44 -16.19 5.77
C VAL A 74 8.41 -15.81 7.24
N LEU A 75 9.09 -14.74 7.61
CA LEU A 75 9.00 -14.15 8.94
C LEU A 75 8.22 -12.85 8.85
N HIS A 76 7.11 -12.76 9.59
CA HIS A 76 6.38 -11.51 9.78
C HIS A 76 6.76 -10.86 11.10
N VAL A 77 7.15 -9.58 11.05
CA VAL A 77 7.44 -8.76 12.22
C VAL A 77 6.33 -7.73 12.37
N ASP A 78 5.49 -7.95 13.37
CA ASP A 78 4.39 -7.06 13.70
C ASP A 78 4.87 -5.96 14.65
N SER A 79 4.54 -4.71 14.38
CA SER A 79 4.92 -3.59 15.24
C SER A 79 4.25 -3.61 16.60
N TYR A 80 3.07 -4.22 16.72
CA TYR A 80 2.30 -4.17 17.96
C TYR A 80 2.31 -5.52 18.66
N HIS A 81 1.20 -5.96 19.21
CA HIS A 81 1.10 -7.18 20.02
C HIS A 81 -0.08 -8.03 19.55
N GLN A 82 -0.01 -9.30 19.80
CA GLN A 82 -1.15 -10.19 19.63
C GLN A 82 -2.33 -9.70 20.49
N GLY A 83 -3.52 -9.55 19.88
CA GLY A 83 -4.69 -8.92 20.48
C GLY A 83 -4.89 -7.46 20.05
N ASN A 84 -3.98 -6.88 19.24
CA ASN A 84 -4.27 -5.66 18.53
C ASN A 84 -5.16 -5.98 17.31
N GLU A 85 -6.42 -5.60 17.35
CA GLU A 85 -7.43 -6.02 16.36
C GLU A 85 -7.01 -5.75 14.92
N TRP A 86 -6.48 -4.56 14.62
CA TRP A 86 -6.02 -4.18 13.29
C TRP A 86 -4.94 -5.13 12.77
N ASN A 87 -3.92 -5.35 13.58
CA ASN A 87 -2.78 -6.19 13.20
C ASN A 87 -3.12 -7.68 13.20
N ASP A 88 -3.96 -8.14 14.14
CA ASP A 88 -4.43 -9.53 14.12
C ASP A 88 -5.16 -9.88 12.83
N ARG A 89 -5.93 -8.93 12.25
CA ARG A 89 -6.59 -9.08 10.95
C ARG A 89 -5.59 -9.08 9.79
N ILE A 90 -4.50 -8.27 9.84
CA ILE A 90 -3.40 -8.33 8.88
C ILE A 90 -2.76 -9.72 8.92
N VAL A 91 -2.39 -10.19 10.11
CA VAL A 91 -1.75 -11.51 10.31
C VAL A 91 -2.67 -12.65 9.89
N ALA A 92 -3.98 -12.57 10.18
CA ALA A 92 -4.96 -13.57 9.77
C ALA A 92 -5.04 -13.68 8.25
N ALA A 93 -5.16 -12.56 7.53
CA ALA A 93 -5.20 -12.53 6.08
C ALA A 93 -3.89 -13.02 5.44
N LEU A 94 -2.75 -12.70 6.05
CA LEU A 94 -1.44 -13.21 5.64
C LEU A 94 -1.37 -14.74 5.79
N ARG A 95 -1.80 -15.29 6.94
CA ARG A 95 -1.88 -16.74 7.18
C ARG A 95 -2.82 -17.44 6.21
N GLU A 96 -4.00 -16.89 5.99
CA GLU A 96 -5.00 -17.44 5.07
C GLU A 96 -4.44 -17.51 3.64
N THR A 97 -3.83 -16.44 3.16
CA THR A 97 -3.27 -16.36 1.81
C THR A 97 -2.10 -17.32 1.59
N LEU A 98 -1.28 -17.56 2.61
CA LEU A 98 -0.16 -18.51 2.57
C LEU A 98 -0.60 -19.95 2.87
N SER A 99 -1.84 -20.18 3.32
CA SER A 99 -2.34 -21.52 3.62
C SER A 99 -2.35 -22.41 2.37
N GLY A 100 -1.94 -23.67 2.53
CA GLY A 100 -1.84 -24.63 1.43
C GLY A 100 -0.70 -24.35 0.44
N LYS A 101 0.12 -23.31 0.69
CA LYS A 101 1.39 -23.10 -0.01
C LYS A 101 2.51 -23.76 0.76
N ASP A 102 3.58 -24.12 0.07
CA ASP A 102 4.75 -24.74 0.71
C ASP A 102 5.60 -23.65 1.43
N VAL A 103 4.98 -23.00 2.44
CA VAL A 103 5.55 -21.89 3.20
C VAL A 103 5.39 -22.16 4.70
N GLU A 104 6.47 -21.95 5.44
CA GLU A 104 6.45 -21.84 6.91
C GLU A 104 6.39 -20.37 7.28
N LEU A 105 5.30 -19.94 7.93
CA LEU A 105 5.14 -18.58 8.45
C LEU A 105 5.42 -18.54 9.95
N ARG A 106 6.37 -17.68 10.35
CA ARG A 106 6.59 -17.31 11.74
C ARG A 106 6.20 -15.85 11.94
N VAL A 107 5.61 -15.52 13.11
CA VAL A 107 5.23 -14.17 13.49
C VAL A 107 5.93 -13.80 14.78
N VAL A 108 6.52 -12.61 14.84
CA VAL A 108 7.11 -11.99 16.04
C VAL A 108 6.55 -10.59 16.22
N TYR A 109 6.55 -10.07 17.45
CA TYR A 109 5.90 -8.83 17.83
C TYR A 109 6.90 -7.88 18.48
N LEU A 110 6.88 -6.59 18.09
CA LEU A 110 7.69 -5.54 18.74
C LEU A 110 7.03 -4.96 19.98
N ASP A 111 5.71 -5.14 20.10
CA ASP A 111 4.90 -4.67 21.24
C ASP A 111 4.95 -3.15 21.49
N ALA A 112 5.10 -2.36 20.43
CA ALA A 112 5.36 -0.93 20.50
C ALA A 112 4.22 -0.09 21.11
N LYS A 113 2.97 -0.60 21.19
CA LYS A 113 1.87 0.12 21.86
C LYS A 113 1.88 -0.02 23.38
N ARG A 114 2.28 -1.19 23.91
CA ARG A 114 2.32 -1.43 25.36
C ARG A 114 3.67 -1.06 25.95
N ARG A 115 4.71 -1.05 25.11
CA ARG A 115 6.09 -0.67 25.44
C ARG A 115 6.58 0.41 24.49
N PRO A 116 6.07 1.67 24.63
CA PRO A 116 6.23 2.71 23.63
C PRO A 116 7.56 3.47 23.70
N SER A 117 8.44 3.15 24.67
CA SER A 117 9.73 3.83 24.75
C SER A 117 10.63 3.43 23.57
N ASP A 118 11.40 4.37 23.05
CA ASP A 118 12.40 4.11 22.00
C ASP A 118 13.35 2.96 22.36
N GLU A 119 13.74 2.88 23.64
CA GLU A 119 14.63 1.84 24.16
C GLU A 119 13.98 0.46 24.07
N ASP A 120 12.74 0.32 24.53
CA ASP A 120 12.00 -0.93 24.47
C ASP A 120 11.78 -1.41 23.04
N ILE A 121 11.39 -0.51 22.14
CA ILE A 121 11.14 -0.86 20.74
C ILE A 121 12.45 -1.29 20.06
N ARG A 122 13.56 -0.59 20.32
CA ARG A 122 14.90 -0.99 19.82
C ARG A 122 15.32 -2.35 20.35
N ALA A 123 15.09 -2.64 21.65
CA ALA A 123 15.38 -3.95 22.23
C ALA A 123 14.56 -5.05 21.53
N SER A 124 13.25 -4.84 21.33
CA SER A 124 12.39 -5.78 20.63
C SER A 124 12.80 -5.96 19.15
N ALA A 125 13.25 -4.90 18.49
CA ALA A 125 13.77 -4.98 17.11
C ALA A 125 15.06 -5.81 17.02
N LEU A 126 15.95 -5.71 18.02
CA LEU A 126 17.14 -6.57 18.12
C LEU A 126 16.77 -8.03 18.36
N ASP A 127 15.72 -8.31 19.15
CA ASP A 127 15.18 -9.67 19.32
C ASP A 127 14.60 -10.22 18.02
N ALA A 128 13.90 -9.38 17.25
CA ALA A 128 13.44 -9.75 15.93
C ALA A 128 14.62 -10.06 14.98
N MET A 129 15.71 -9.28 15.03
CA MET A 129 16.95 -9.56 14.27
C MET A 129 17.59 -10.90 14.69
N ARG A 130 17.61 -11.25 15.97
CA ARG A 130 18.07 -12.58 16.42
C ARG A 130 17.20 -13.68 15.79
N THR A 131 15.89 -13.49 15.82
CA THR A 131 14.94 -14.44 15.17
C THR A 131 15.17 -14.55 13.68
N ILE A 132 15.44 -13.43 12.97
CA ILE A 132 15.77 -13.44 11.54
C ILE A 132 17.04 -14.28 11.28
N ASN A 133 18.09 -14.09 12.07
CA ASN A 133 19.35 -14.79 11.92
C ASN A 133 19.23 -16.31 12.20
N ASP A 134 18.41 -16.69 13.18
CA ASP A 134 18.20 -18.10 13.56
C ASP A 134 17.24 -18.82 12.61
N PHE A 135 16.16 -18.17 12.25
CA PHE A 135 15.13 -18.75 11.39
C PHE A 135 15.54 -18.74 9.90
N LYS A 136 16.42 -17.82 9.50
CA LYS A 136 16.91 -17.62 8.12
C LYS A 136 15.75 -17.58 7.11
N PRO A 137 14.85 -16.58 7.21
CA PRO A 137 13.71 -16.47 6.31
C PRO A 137 14.17 -16.18 4.88
N ASP A 138 13.47 -16.73 3.90
CA ASP A 138 13.62 -16.36 2.47
C ASP A 138 13.03 -14.97 2.20
N VAL A 139 12.02 -14.56 2.98
CA VAL A 139 11.38 -13.24 2.92
C VAL A 139 11.03 -12.77 4.33
N VAL A 140 11.36 -11.52 4.65
CA VAL A 140 10.85 -10.82 5.84
C VAL A 140 9.68 -9.94 5.43
N THR A 141 8.59 -9.98 6.18
CA THR A 141 7.48 -9.03 6.07
C THR A 141 7.36 -8.24 7.37
N ALA A 142 6.97 -6.98 7.30
CA ALA A 142 6.82 -6.15 8.50
C ALA A 142 5.63 -5.20 8.37
N SER A 143 4.91 -4.99 9.46
CA SER A 143 3.77 -4.09 9.50
C SER A 143 4.01 -2.86 10.38
N ASP A 144 3.44 -1.73 9.92
CA ASP A 144 3.39 -0.44 10.59
C ASP A 144 4.74 0.30 10.77
N ASP A 145 4.64 1.56 11.17
CA ASP A 145 5.72 2.52 11.26
C ASP A 145 6.85 2.11 12.23
N PRO A 146 6.58 1.54 13.44
CA PRO A 146 7.65 1.10 14.34
C PRO A 146 8.58 0.06 13.72
N ALA A 147 8.05 -0.94 13.00
CA ALA A 147 8.90 -1.94 12.33
C ALA A 147 9.73 -1.31 11.21
N ALA A 148 9.20 -0.34 10.48
CA ALA A 148 9.97 0.40 9.48
C ALA A 148 11.10 1.20 10.12
N GLN A 149 10.80 1.93 11.20
CA GLN A 149 11.74 2.84 11.86
C GLN A 149 12.84 2.10 12.63
N TYR A 150 12.49 1.06 13.38
CA TYR A 150 13.41 0.42 14.33
C TYR A 150 14.01 -0.89 13.83
N LEU A 151 13.42 -1.51 12.79
CA LEU A 151 13.94 -2.76 12.22
C LEU A 151 14.41 -2.58 10.78
N ILE A 152 13.52 -2.17 9.85
CA ILE A 152 13.87 -2.14 8.42
C ILE A 152 14.97 -1.12 8.14
N MET A 153 14.77 0.12 8.56
CA MET A 153 15.69 1.22 8.27
C MET A 153 17.10 0.99 8.84
N PRO A 154 17.28 0.60 10.12
CA PRO A 154 18.63 0.44 10.69
C PRO A 154 19.31 -0.90 10.41
N HIS A 155 18.54 -2.00 10.16
CA HIS A 155 19.11 -3.34 10.17
C HIS A 155 18.91 -4.12 8.86
N LEU A 156 17.89 -3.79 8.05
CA LEU A 156 17.54 -4.56 6.85
C LEU A 156 17.71 -3.77 5.54
N ARG A 157 18.21 -2.54 5.63
CA ARG A 157 18.49 -1.72 4.45
C ARG A 157 19.50 -2.41 3.54
N ASP A 158 19.11 -2.65 2.29
CA ASP A 158 19.92 -3.29 1.25
C ASP A 158 20.51 -4.65 1.65
N ALA A 159 19.93 -5.32 2.65
CA ALA A 159 20.27 -6.68 3.05
C ALA A 159 20.03 -7.67 1.89
N ALA A 160 20.66 -8.85 1.98
CA ALA A 160 20.45 -9.93 1.01
C ALA A 160 18.99 -10.46 1.04
N THR A 161 18.38 -10.48 2.23
CA THR A 161 17.00 -10.95 2.42
C THR A 161 16.01 -9.91 1.89
N PRO A 162 15.07 -10.31 1.02
CA PRO A 162 13.95 -9.46 0.61
C PRO A 162 13.07 -9.05 1.77
N VAL A 163 12.60 -7.79 1.76
CA VAL A 163 11.74 -7.24 2.80
C VAL A 163 10.49 -6.62 2.19
N LEU A 164 9.33 -6.97 2.74
CA LEU A 164 8.04 -6.39 2.42
C LEU A 164 7.51 -5.58 3.59
N PHE A 165 7.01 -4.39 3.33
CA PHE A 165 6.32 -3.59 4.35
C PHE A 165 4.84 -3.44 4.02
N CYS A 166 4.00 -3.29 5.04
CA CYS A 166 2.60 -2.91 4.93
C CYS A 166 2.19 -2.01 6.10
N GLY A 167 1.04 -1.36 6.02
CA GLY A 167 0.51 -0.55 7.12
C GLY A 167 1.30 0.72 7.45
N LEU A 168 2.29 1.11 6.65
CA LEU A 168 3.00 2.37 6.84
C LEU A 168 2.09 3.54 6.51
N ASN A 169 1.91 4.45 7.47
CA ASN A 169 0.98 5.55 7.33
C ASN A 169 1.47 6.61 6.34
N TRP A 170 0.68 6.89 5.32
CA TRP A 170 0.79 7.97 4.35
C TRP A 170 2.02 7.97 3.45
N ASP A 171 3.23 7.78 3.98
CA ASP A 171 4.47 8.04 3.25
C ASP A 171 5.63 7.17 3.73
N ALA A 172 5.98 6.16 2.96
CA ALA A 172 7.12 5.29 3.25
C ALA A 172 8.48 6.01 3.05
N SER A 173 8.52 7.13 2.31
CA SER A 173 9.76 7.85 2.03
C SER A 173 10.38 8.50 3.27
N VAL A 174 9.60 8.73 4.34
CA VAL A 174 10.11 9.22 5.64
C VAL A 174 11.10 8.24 6.28
N TYR A 175 11.02 6.95 5.89
CA TYR A 175 11.97 5.89 6.27
C TYR A 175 12.99 5.59 5.18
N GLY A 176 13.02 6.41 4.11
CA GLY A 176 13.87 6.19 2.94
C GLY A 176 13.45 5.01 2.06
N LEU A 177 12.26 4.45 2.27
CA LEU A 177 11.72 3.33 1.50
C LEU A 177 11.16 3.78 0.13
N PRO A 178 11.25 2.94 -0.92
CA PRO A 178 11.81 1.58 -0.90
C PRO A 178 13.33 1.56 -1.06
N TYR A 179 14.00 0.61 -0.40
CA TYR A 179 15.39 0.23 -0.68
C TYR A 179 15.43 -0.78 -1.82
N ARG A 180 16.64 -1.14 -2.32
CA ARG A 180 16.82 -2.11 -3.39
C ARG A 180 16.18 -3.48 -3.10
N ASN A 181 16.19 -3.90 -1.84
CA ASN A 181 15.65 -5.17 -1.38
C ASN A 181 14.23 -5.05 -0.79
N THR A 182 13.56 -3.89 -0.93
CA THR A 182 12.26 -3.68 -0.29
C THR A 182 11.18 -3.28 -1.30
N THR A 183 9.94 -3.67 -0.99
CA THR A 183 8.71 -3.13 -1.58
C THR A 183 7.59 -3.23 -0.56
N GLY A 184 6.42 -2.66 -0.83
CA GLY A 184 5.33 -2.73 0.14
C GLY A 184 4.06 -2.01 -0.27
N MET A 185 3.10 -2.05 0.67
CA MET A 185 1.85 -1.32 0.59
C MET A 185 1.83 -0.24 1.67
N VAL A 186 1.66 1.01 1.24
CA VAL A 186 1.47 2.17 2.12
C VAL A 186 0.00 2.26 2.48
N GLU A 187 -0.30 2.51 3.74
CA GLU A 187 -1.65 2.70 4.25
C GLU A 187 -2.09 4.15 4.07
N VAL A 188 -3.15 4.36 3.32
CA VAL A 188 -3.75 5.68 3.11
C VAL A 188 -5.25 5.63 3.34
N SER A 189 -5.83 6.73 3.83
CA SER A 189 -7.28 6.82 3.93
C SER A 189 -7.92 6.88 2.54
N PRO A 190 -9.06 6.21 2.30
CA PRO A 190 -9.71 6.10 1.00
C PRO A 190 -10.47 7.37 0.61
N ILE A 191 -9.89 8.55 0.86
CA ILE A 191 -10.50 9.86 0.68
C ILE A 191 -11.01 10.10 -0.75
N PRO A 192 -10.25 9.76 -1.83
CA PRO A 192 -10.77 9.91 -3.19
C PRO A 192 -12.04 9.08 -3.46
N GLN A 193 -12.16 7.91 -2.84
CA GLN A 193 -13.34 7.06 -2.95
C GLN A 193 -14.52 7.68 -2.22
N ILE A 194 -14.33 8.17 -1.00
CA ILE A 194 -15.36 8.87 -0.22
C ILE A 194 -15.87 10.08 -1.01
N ILE A 195 -14.99 10.96 -1.49
CA ILE A 195 -15.36 12.14 -2.27
C ILE A 195 -16.16 11.76 -3.53
N ARG A 196 -15.76 10.71 -4.24
CA ARG A 196 -16.49 10.24 -5.43
C ARG A 196 -17.91 9.81 -5.10
N LEU A 197 -18.12 9.15 -3.96
CA LEU A 197 -19.44 8.75 -3.50
C LEU A 197 -20.27 9.97 -3.06
N LEU A 198 -19.66 10.92 -2.33
CA LEU A 198 -20.34 12.16 -1.90
C LEU A 198 -20.79 13.02 -3.10
N ARG A 199 -19.98 13.10 -4.15
CA ARG A 199 -20.30 13.86 -5.36
C ARG A 199 -21.60 13.42 -6.04
N GLN A 200 -22.04 12.19 -5.85
CA GLN A 200 -23.30 11.68 -6.39
C GLN A 200 -24.51 12.33 -5.74
N HIS A 201 -24.36 12.90 -4.57
CA HIS A 201 -25.40 13.50 -3.75
C HIS A 201 -25.18 14.99 -3.46
N ALA A 202 -24.02 15.52 -3.84
CA ALA A 202 -23.64 16.93 -3.62
C ALA A 202 -24.28 17.83 -4.68
N ARG A 203 -24.60 19.08 -4.29
CA ARG A 203 -25.17 20.12 -5.20
C ARG A 203 -24.09 20.88 -5.97
N GLY A 204 -22.83 20.75 -5.57
CA GLY A 204 -21.70 21.45 -6.18
C GLY A 204 -20.36 20.86 -5.74
N PRO A 205 -19.22 21.44 -6.16
CA PRO A 205 -17.90 20.87 -5.96
C PRO A 205 -17.21 21.24 -4.65
N ARG A 206 -17.75 22.22 -3.88
CA ARG A 206 -17.07 22.76 -2.71
C ARG A 206 -16.98 21.71 -1.60
N LEU A 207 -15.75 21.34 -1.26
CA LEU A 207 -15.44 20.32 -0.26
C LEU A 207 -14.98 20.98 1.04
N GLY A 208 -15.53 20.54 2.17
CA GLY A 208 -15.10 20.90 3.51
C GLY A 208 -14.35 19.76 4.21
N PHE A 209 -13.48 20.15 5.13
CA PHE A 209 -12.75 19.26 6.03
C PHE A 209 -13.07 19.65 7.48
N LEU A 210 -13.56 18.70 8.28
CA LEU A 210 -13.85 18.90 9.71
C LEU A 210 -13.11 17.85 10.53
N SER A 211 -12.27 18.27 11.46
CA SER A 211 -11.49 17.37 12.32
C SER A 211 -11.06 18.06 13.61
N GLU A 212 -10.65 17.28 14.59
CA GLU A 212 -9.90 17.75 15.74
C GLU A 212 -8.63 18.52 15.36
N ASP A 213 -8.24 19.50 16.16
CA ASP A 213 -7.02 20.28 15.94
C ASP A 213 -5.80 19.58 16.55
N THR A 214 -5.17 18.73 15.74
CA THR A 214 -3.92 18.05 16.08
C THR A 214 -2.92 18.16 14.95
N ASP A 215 -1.62 18.08 15.28
CA ASP A 215 -0.55 18.03 14.27
C ASP A 215 -0.74 16.87 13.31
N THR A 216 -1.24 15.72 13.79
CA THR A 216 -1.54 14.55 12.97
C THR A 216 -2.58 14.88 11.90
N LYS A 217 -3.68 15.55 12.27
CA LYS A 217 -4.75 15.90 11.33
C LYS A 217 -4.37 17.04 10.37
N ARG A 218 -3.52 17.94 10.82
CA ARG A 218 -2.93 18.96 9.93
C ARG A 218 -1.98 18.35 8.89
N LYS A 219 -1.18 17.36 9.30
CA LYS A 219 -0.34 16.56 8.37
C LYS A 219 -1.18 15.74 7.40
N GLU A 220 -2.24 15.11 7.88
CA GLU A 220 -3.18 14.34 7.05
C GLU A 220 -3.77 15.20 5.93
N LEU A 221 -4.25 16.39 6.24
CA LEU A 221 -4.75 17.35 5.25
C LEU A 221 -3.70 17.66 4.18
N ALA A 222 -2.43 17.89 4.58
CA ALA A 222 -1.34 18.13 3.64
C ALA A 222 -1.04 16.89 2.74
N TYR A 223 -1.25 15.68 3.25
CA TYR A 223 -1.14 14.46 2.43
C TYR A 223 -2.27 14.33 1.42
N HIS A 224 -3.50 14.74 1.75
CA HIS A 224 -4.62 14.75 0.81
C HIS A 224 -4.32 15.63 -0.41
N GLU A 225 -3.76 16.82 -0.18
CA GLU A 225 -3.32 17.71 -1.25
C GLU A 225 -2.18 17.08 -2.06
N ARG A 226 -1.12 16.63 -1.38
CA ARG A 226 0.10 16.12 -2.02
C ARG A 226 -0.12 14.83 -2.80
N LEU A 227 -0.86 13.86 -2.23
CA LEU A 227 -1.02 12.54 -2.83
C LEU A 227 -2.19 12.48 -3.81
N PHE A 228 -3.24 13.25 -3.58
CA PHE A 228 -4.49 13.12 -4.32
C PHE A 228 -4.89 14.41 -5.06
N GLY A 229 -4.17 15.51 -4.88
CA GLY A 229 -4.51 16.80 -5.47
C GLY A 229 -5.86 17.34 -4.97
N ILE A 230 -6.22 17.05 -3.72
CA ILE A 230 -7.50 17.47 -3.13
C ILE A 230 -7.34 18.85 -2.53
N GLU A 231 -8.17 19.79 -2.98
CA GLU A 231 -8.29 21.13 -2.42
C GLU A 231 -9.58 21.24 -1.61
N TYR A 232 -9.48 21.87 -0.45
CA TYR A 232 -10.62 22.12 0.43
C TYR A 232 -11.03 23.59 0.38
N GLU A 233 -12.31 23.84 0.10
CA GLU A 233 -12.89 25.19 0.16
C GLU A 233 -12.87 25.74 1.58
N ARG A 234 -13.12 24.89 2.58
CA ARG A 234 -13.10 25.21 4.01
C ARG A 234 -12.48 24.09 4.82
N THR A 235 -11.71 24.50 5.83
CA THR A 235 -11.16 23.59 6.85
C THR A 235 -11.59 24.06 8.24
N TYR A 236 -12.14 23.14 9.01
CA TYR A 236 -12.60 23.37 10.38
C TYR A 236 -11.80 22.47 11.31
N PHE A 237 -10.88 23.07 12.07
CA PHE A 237 -10.16 22.41 13.15
C PHE A 237 -10.77 22.83 14.48
N VAL A 238 -11.09 21.86 15.33
CA VAL A 238 -11.88 22.05 16.55
C VAL A 238 -11.23 21.39 17.76
N ASN A 239 -11.46 21.96 18.96
CA ASN A 239 -10.85 21.50 20.21
C ASN A 239 -11.89 21.01 21.24
N SER A 240 -13.19 21.12 20.92
CA SER A 240 -14.28 20.70 21.80
C SER A 240 -15.48 20.18 21.02
N HIS A 241 -16.34 19.42 21.67
CA HIS A 241 -17.62 18.99 21.12
C HIS A 241 -18.51 20.17 20.72
N ALA A 242 -18.53 21.24 21.50
CA ALA A 242 -19.28 22.45 21.18
C ALA A 242 -18.80 23.11 19.87
N GLU A 243 -17.50 23.28 19.71
CA GLU A 243 -16.89 23.81 18.47
C GLU A 243 -17.18 22.89 17.27
N TRP A 244 -17.18 21.56 17.46
CA TRP A 244 -17.53 20.62 16.42
C TRP A 244 -18.96 20.81 15.91
N LYS A 245 -19.93 20.99 16.83
CA LYS A 245 -21.33 21.27 16.46
C LYS A 245 -21.49 22.55 15.66
N GLU A 246 -20.82 23.62 16.10
CA GLU A 246 -20.83 24.90 15.39
C GLU A 246 -20.21 24.77 13.98
N ALA A 247 -19.06 24.13 13.88
CA ALA A 247 -18.36 23.90 12.61
C ALA A 247 -19.22 23.02 11.67
N PHE A 248 -19.84 21.96 12.19
CA PHE A 248 -20.75 21.11 11.42
C PHE A 248 -21.91 21.91 10.84
N LEU A 249 -22.57 22.75 11.64
CA LEU A 249 -23.70 23.58 11.20
C LEU A 249 -23.27 24.67 10.21
N ARG A 250 -22.09 25.27 10.39
CA ARG A 250 -21.52 26.23 9.43
C ARG A 250 -21.23 25.57 8.09
N ALA A 251 -20.64 24.38 8.11
CA ALA A 251 -20.31 23.62 6.91
C ALA A 251 -21.55 23.35 6.03
N GLN A 252 -22.75 23.14 6.63
CA GLN A 252 -23.98 22.91 5.86
C GLN A 252 -24.34 24.05 4.91
N ARG A 253 -23.80 25.27 5.13
CA ARG A 253 -24.04 26.48 4.33
C ARG A 253 -22.85 26.92 3.48
N GLU A 254 -21.63 26.56 3.93
CA GLU A 254 -20.38 27.06 3.33
C GLU A 254 -19.81 26.14 2.25
N VAL A 255 -20.16 24.83 2.29
CA VAL A 255 -19.64 23.83 1.34
C VAL A 255 -20.76 22.95 0.78
N ASP A 256 -20.45 22.11 -0.20
CA ASP A 256 -21.43 21.24 -0.87
C ASP A 256 -21.31 19.78 -0.43
N MET A 257 -20.18 19.41 0.19
CA MET A 257 -19.93 18.12 0.80
C MET A 257 -18.87 18.27 1.91
N LEU A 258 -18.91 17.39 2.92
CA LEU A 258 -18.07 17.49 4.10
C LEU A 258 -17.37 16.17 4.40
N LEU A 259 -16.05 16.20 4.59
CA LEU A 259 -15.30 15.10 5.22
C LEU A 259 -15.19 15.34 6.73
N ILE A 260 -15.54 14.33 7.53
CA ILE A 260 -15.47 14.34 9.00
C ILE A 260 -14.42 13.30 9.41
N LEU A 261 -13.22 13.77 9.79
CA LEU A 261 -12.02 12.93 9.91
C LEU A 261 -11.31 13.11 11.26
N GLY A 262 -11.90 12.63 12.32
CA GLY A 262 -11.27 12.59 13.63
C GLY A 262 -11.90 13.53 14.65
N VAL A 263 -12.09 12.94 15.84
CA VAL A 263 -12.60 13.60 17.05
C VAL A 263 -11.98 12.94 18.29
N GLY A 264 -10.97 12.07 18.11
CA GLY A 264 -10.40 11.26 19.19
C GLY A 264 -9.63 12.08 20.24
N ALA A 265 -9.20 13.30 19.90
CA ALA A 265 -8.56 14.21 20.84
C ALA A 265 -9.56 15.14 21.57
N LEU A 266 -10.85 15.10 21.23
CA LEU A 266 -11.87 15.88 21.92
C LEU A 266 -12.25 15.19 23.23
N ALA A 267 -11.77 15.69 24.36
CA ALA A 267 -12.00 15.06 25.68
C ALA A 267 -13.49 15.03 26.09
N ASP A 268 -14.30 15.94 25.55
CA ASP A 268 -15.73 16.09 25.81
C ASP A 268 -16.63 15.52 24.69
N TRP A 269 -16.08 14.65 23.83
CA TRP A 269 -16.82 14.11 22.69
C TRP A 269 -18.05 13.31 23.12
N ASP A 270 -19.22 13.71 22.64
CA ASP A 270 -20.49 13.03 22.82
C ASP A 270 -21.04 12.56 21.46
N LEU A 271 -20.81 11.28 21.15
CA LEU A 271 -21.26 10.67 19.90
C LEU A 271 -22.80 10.68 19.78
N ALA A 272 -23.54 10.51 20.89
CA ALA A 272 -24.98 10.45 20.83
C ALA A 272 -25.59 11.81 20.48
N ASP A 273 -25.05 12.90 21.06
CA ASP A 273 -25.46 14.26 20.72
C ASP A 273 -25.05 14.64 19.29
N ALA A 274 -23.83 14.32 18.88
CA ALA A 274 -23.34 14.54 17.51
C ALA A 274 -24.20 13.80 16.47
N ARG A 275 -24.55 12.53 16.73
CA ARG A 275 -25.42 11.72 15.87
C ARG A 275 -26.80 12.36 15.72
N ARG A 276 -27.43 12.74 16.83
CA ARG A 276 -28.73 13.42 16.81
C ARG A 276 -28.66 14.68 15.97
N LEU A 277 -27.63 15.54 16.18
CA LEU A 277 -27.43 16.74 15.40
C LEU A 277 -27.29 16.43 13.91
N ALA A 278 -26.46 15.44 13.54
CA ALA A 278 -26.26 15.06 12.14
C ALA A 278 -27.55 14.53 11.50
N GLU A 279 -28.29 13.65 12.17
CA GLU A 279 -29.57 13.12 11.68
C GLU A 279 -30.64 14.22 11.49
N GLU A 280 -30.64 15.25 12.36
CA GLU A 280 -31.64 16.33 12.32
C GLU A 280 -31.23 17.51 11.41
N ARG A 281 -29.95 17.75 11.21
CA ARG A 281 -29.47 19.02 10.62
C ARG A 281 -28.62 18.86 9.36
N SER A 282 -28.36 17.65 8.87
CA SER A 282 -27.64 17.47 7.60
C SER A 282 -28.43 18.05 6.43
N GLU A 283 -27.80 18.90 5.64
CA GLU A 283 -28.30 19.52 4.41
C GLU A 283 -27.40 19.21 3.21
N ILE A 284 -26.17 18.74 3.48
CA ILE A 284 -25.18 18.31 2.50
C ILE A 284 -24.69 16.89 2.83
N PRO A 285 -24.22 16.11 1.83
CA PRO A 285 -23.63 14.79 2.09
C PRO A 285 -22.30 14.95 2.84
N SER A 286 -22.09 14.03 3.82
CA SER A 286 -20.88 13.95 4.60
C SER A 286 -20.27 12.55 4.54
N GLY A 287 -18.95 12.45 4.69
CA GLY A 287 -18.22 11.19 4.64
C GLY A 287 -17.09 11.11 5.66
N THR A 288 -16.72 9.86 5.99
CA THR A 288 -15.64 9.56 6.95
C THR A 288 -14.86 8.33 6.52
N ASP A 289 -13.61 8.22 6.96
CA ASP A 289 -12.74 7.05 6.79
C ASP A 289 -12.71 6.15 8.05
N PHE A 290 -13.51 6.47 9.06
CA PHE A 290 -13.62 5.72 10.30
C PHE A 290 -15.00 5.10 10.47
N GLU A 291 -15.07 3.78 10.76
CA GLU A 291 -16.31 3.08 11.04
C GLU A 291 -17.08 3.74 12.19
N TRP A 292 -16.41 4.07 13.29
CA TRP A 292 -17.01 4.67 14.49
C TRP A 292 -17.53 6.12 14.30
N LEU A 293 -17.17 6.81 13.20
CA LEU A 293 -17.74 8.11 12.81
C LEU A 293 -18.88 7.99 11.79
N THR A 294 -19.21 6.79 11.33
CA THR A 294 -20.33 6.60 10.41
C THR A 294 -21.69 7.05 10.98
N PRO A 295 -21.94 7.02 12.31
CA PRO A 295 -23.18 7.56 12.85
C PRO A 295 -23.40 9.06 12.58
N VAL A 296 -22.34 9.84 12.35
CA VAL A 296 -22.42 11.29 12.07
C VAL A 296 -22.19 11.64 10.59
N SER A 297 -22.05 10.65 9.72
CA SER A 297 -21.76 10.80 8.30
C SER A 297 -22.78 10.07 7.43
N LEU A 298 -23.06 10.55 6.21
CA LEU A 298 -23.87 9.82 5.23
C LEU A 298 -23.21 8.53 4.78
N ILE A 299 -21.89 8.61 4.49
CA ILE A 299 -21.09 7.53 3.93
C ILE A 299 -19.82 7.35 4.76
N GLY A 300 -19.50 6.11 5.10
CA GLY A 300 -18.19 5.72 5.63
C GLY A 300 -17.48 4.77 4.68
N VAL A 301 -16.17 4.94 4.53
CA VAL A 301 -15.31 3.95 3.85
C VAL A 301 -14.13 3.66 4.75
N ALA A 302 -14.24 2.59 5.54
CA ALA A 302 -13.17 2.18 6.45
C ALA A 302 -12.13 1.34 5.72
N LYS A 303 -10.86 1.55 6.01
CA LYS A 303 -9.74 0.77 5.45
C LYS A 303 -9.83 -0.70 5.85
N SER A 304 -9.33 -1.60 4.99
CA SER A 304 -9.26 -3.04 5.28
C SER A 304 -7.85 -3.46 5.68
N PRO A 305 -7.64 -3.92 6.93
CA PRO A 305 -6.37 -4.53 7.32
C PRO A 305 -6.11 -5.84 6.57
N GLU A 306 -7.16 -6.57 6.17
CA GLU A 306 -7.03 -7.80 5.38
C GLU A 306 -6.39 -7.55 4.01
N GLU A 307 -6.66 -6.39 3.38
CA GLU A 307 -6.00 -6.03 2.13
C GLU A 307 -4.48 -5.94 2.31
N GLN A 308 -4.01 -5.33 3.41
CA GLN A 308 -2.60 -5.23 3.75
C GLN A 308 -1.97 -6.63 3.87
N GLY A 309 -2.61 -7.53 4.61
CA GLY A 309 -2.14 -8.91 4.79
C GLY A 309 -2.14 -9.73 3.50
N ARG A 310 -3.24 -9.69 2.74
CA ARG A 310 -3.35 -10.40 1.45
C ARG A 310 -2.30 -9.94 0.45
N TRP A 311 -2.17 -8.63 0.26
CA TRP A 311 -1.20 -8.09 -0.68
C TRP A 311 0.22 -8.49 -0.30
N THR A 312 0.57 -8.36 1.00
CA THR A 312 1.90 -8.73 1.51
C THR A 312 2.20 -10.20 1.26
N ALA A 313 1.25 -11.10 1.53
CA ALA A 313 1.41 -12.52 1.26
C ALA A 313 1.57 -12.83 -0.24
N GLN A 314 0.76 -12.21 -1.10
CA GLN A 314 0.86 -12.37 -2.55
C GLN A 314 2.21 -11.86 -3.10
N ALA A 315 2.69 -10.72 -2.60
CA ALA A 315 4.01 -10.20 -2.94
C ALA A 315 5.14 -11.12 -2.45
N ALA A 316 5.01 -11.68 -1.23
CA ALA A 316 5.95 -12.67 -0.72
C ALA A 316 6.02 -13.92 -1.60
N LEU A 317 4.87 -14.45 -2.03
CA LEU A 317 4.83 -15.60 -2.96
C LEU A 317 5.49 -15.29 -4.30
N ARG A 318 5.33 -14.09 -4.84
CA ARG A 318 6.01 -13.67 -6.07
C ARG A 318 7.54 -13.62 -5.89
N ILE A 319 8.01 -13.12 -4.75
CA ILE A 319 9.44 -13.06 -4.42
C ILE A 319 10.01 -14.47 -4.22
N LEU A 320 9.30 -15.34 -3.51
CA LEU A 320 9.65 -16.75 -3.36
C LEU A 320 9.70 -17.50 -4.71
N GLY A 321 8.92 -17.04 -5.69
CA GLY A 321 8.95 -17.48 -7.08
C GLY A 321 10.06 -16.84 -7.94
N GLY A 322 10.96 -16.03 -7.36
CA GLY A 322 12.12 -15.44 -8.04
C GLY A 322 11.93 -14.01 -8.56
N VAL A 323 10.80 -13.34 -8.29
CA VAL A 323 10.61 -11.92 -8.63
C VAL A 323 11.38 -11.06 -7.63
N ARG A 324 12.17 -10.10 -8.11
CA ARG A 324 12.92 -9.20 -7.22
C ARG A 324 11.98 -8.18 -6.57
N PRO A 325 12.22 -7.75 -5.31
CA PRO A 325 11.45 -6.67 -4.69
C PRO A 325 11.39 -5.40 -5.54
N SER A 326 12.50 -5.00 -6.17
CA SER A 326 12.58 -3.84 -7.05
C SER A 326 11.68 -3.91 -8.29
N ASP A 327 11.23 -5.09 -8.69
CA ASP A 327 10.34 -5.30 -9.84
C ASP A 327 8.85 -5.28 -9.43
N ILE A 328 8.57 -5.11 -8.14
CA ILE A 328 7.25 -4.91 -7.58
C ILE A 328 7.15 -3.47 -7.08
N PRO A 329 6.49 -2.57 -7.82
CA PRO A 329 6.37 -1.18 -7.36
C PRO A 329 5.56 -1.10 -6.06
N PRO A 330 5.98 -0.25 -5.10
CA PRO A 330 5.15 0.06 -3.94
C PRO A 330 3.76 0.54 -4.36
N THR A 331 2.77 0.24 -3.55
CA THR A 331 1.37 0.58 -3.84
C THR A 331 0.67 1.16 -2.61
N TYR A 332 -0.56 1.61 -2.81
CA TYR A 332 -1.47 2.04 -1.75
C TYR A 332 -2.64 1.06 -1.65
N ASN A 333 -3.23 0.96 -0.45
CA ASN A 333 -4.48 0.22 -0.27
C ASN A 333 -5.61 0.86 -1.09
N ARG A 334 -6.56 0.04 -1.55
CA ARG A 334 -7.69 0.43 -2.40
C ARG A 334 -9.01 -0.12 -1.92
N GLU A 335 -8.96 -1.14 -1.07
CA GLU A 335 -10.14 -1.77 -0.52
C GLU A 335 -10.61 -1.02 0.74
N GLY A 336 -11.91 -0.95 0.90
CA GLY A 336 -12.52 -0.36 2.06
C GLY A 336 -13.91 -0.91 2.28
N GLU A 337 -14.30 -1.04 3.54
CA GLU A 337 -15.64 -1.42 3.91
C GLU A 337 -16.55 -0.20 3.82
N LEU A 338 -17.62 -0.33 3.03
CA LEU A 338 -18.55 0.76 2.76
C LEU A 338 -19.72 0.73 3.74
N PHE A 339 -19.99 1.86 4.39
CA PHE A 339 -21.09 2.08 5.32
C PHE A 339 -22.02 3.17 4.78
N PHE A 340 -23.31 3.03 5.05
CA PHE A 340 -24.32 4.00 4.67
C PHE A 340 -25.28 4.29 5.83
N ASN A 341 -25.40 5.56 6.20
CA ASN A 341 -26.35 6.01 7.22
C ASN A 341 -27.70 6.31 6.59
N SER A 342 -28.64 5.39 6.73
CA SER A 342 -29.98 5.49 6.14
C SER A 342 -30.81 6.64 6.71
N ARG A 343 -30.57 7.08 7.96
CA ARG A 343 -31.30 8.20 8.60
C ARG A 343 -30.89 9.53 7.98
N ILE A 344 -29.55 9.76 7.87
CA ILE A 344 -29.03 10.92 7.15
C ILE A 344 -29.41 10.84 5.67
N GLY A 345 -29.34 9.66 5.05
CA GLY A 345 -29.75 9.43 3.67
C GLY A 345 -31.22 9.84 3.44
N LYS A 346 -32.13 9.40 4.28
CA LYS A 346 -33.56 9.80 4.22
C LYS A 346 -33.74 11.32 4.29
N ARG A 347 -33.01 11.98 5.20
CA ARG A 347 -33.06 13.44 5.35
C ARG A 347 -32.57 14.16 4.07
N LEU A 348 -31.52 13.65 3.44
CA LEU A 348 -30.96 14.22 2.21
C LEU A 348 -31.70 13.79 0.93
N GLY A 349 -32.75 12.99 1.05
CA GLY A 349 -33.53 12.48 -0.10
C GLY A 349 -32.81 11.39 -0.90
N VAL A 350 -31.79 10.75 -0.31
CA VAL A 350 -31.12 9.58 -0.91
C VAL A 350 -32.00 8.36 -0.70
N LYS A 351 -32.56 7.82 -1.81
CA LYS A 351 -33.56 6.75 -1.73
C LYS A 351 -32.95 5.37 -1.52
N GLU A 352 -31.78 5.14 -2.08
CA GLU A 352 -31.15 3.81 -2.05
C GLU A 352 -29.68 3.92 -1.58
N PRO A 353 -29.24 3.01 -0.70
CA PRO A 353 -27.86 2.91 -0.32
C PRO A 353 -27.00 2.48 -1.53
N PRO A 354 -25.72 2.87 -1.57
CA PRO A 354 -24.78 2.32 -2.55
C PRO A 354 -24.75 0.77 -2.46
N PRO A 355 -24.58 0.06 -3.60
CA PRO A 355 -24.44 -1.40 -3.57
C PRO A 355 -23.33 -1.84 -2.60
N LEU A 356 -23.59 -2.95 -1.88
CA LEU A 356 -22.68 -3.54 -0.89
C LEU A 356 -22.42 -2.69 0.35
N ALA A 357 -23.10 -1.56 0.54
CA ALA A 357 -22.97 -0.76 1.75
C ALA A 357 -23.58 -1.48 2.95
N ARG A 358 -22.84 -1.53 4.06
CA ARG A 358 -23.36 -1.97 5.36
C ARG A 358 -24.21 -0.86 5.98
N ALA A 359 -25.28 -1.24 6.64
CA ALA A 359 -26.07 -0.29 7.39
C ALA A 359 -25.30 0.20 8.62
N VAL A 360 -25.35 1.51 8.87
CA VAL A 360 -24.87 2.09 10.13
C VAL A 360 -25.88 1.72 11.24
N PRO A 361 -25.41 1.20 12.40
CA PRO A 361 -26.26 0.80 13.50
C PRO A 361 -27.01 1.96 14.18
#